data_63978620607d14202169d4eae2cea3cc
#
_entry.id   63978620607d14202169d4eae2cea3cc
#
_cell.length_a   1.000
_cell.length_b   1.000
_cell.length_c   1.000
_cell.angle_alpha   90.00
_cell.angle_beta   90.00
_cell.angle_gamma   90.00
#
_symmetry.space_group_name_H-M   'P 1'
#
loop_
_entity.id
_entity.type
_entity.pdbx_description
1 polymer ?
#
loop_
_entity_poly.entity_id
_entity_poly.type
_entity_poly.pdbx_seq_one_letter_code
_entity_poly.pdbx_strand_id
1 'polypeptide(L)'
;MKKILFFLAAAGVVLGMALTSFGANGEKPLVIDVRTEAEWNNGHMEGAVLIPYNVIGEKIGSVAKDKSKRIYVYCHSGRRSQIAKGTLEKLGYKDVKNLGSLEDAAKTMKGKIIK
;
A
#
# COMPACT_ATOMS: atom_id res chain seq x y z
N MET A 1 49.50 3.63 6.23
CA MET A 1 48.70 3.65 6.26
C MET A 1 47.86 3.45 6.19
N LYS A 2 47.85 3.51 6.28
CA LYS A 2 46.83 3.39 6.38
C LYS A 2 45.92 3.38 6.00
N LYS A 3 46.09 3.59 5.87
CA LYS A 3 44.95 3.73 5.74
C LYS A 3 44.15 3.45 5.13
N ILE A 4 44.43 3.32 5.00
CA ILE A 4 43.44 3.23 4.56
C ILE A 4 42.53 2.71 4.47
N LEU A 5 42.76 2.64 4.90
CA LEU A 5 41.66 2.32 4.95
C LEU A 5 40.68 2.23 4.83
N PHE A 6 40.85 2.54 5.01
CA PHE A 6 39.55 2.63 5.16
C PHE A 6 38.86 2.74 4.57
N PHE A 7 39.38 2.89 4.44
CA PHE A 7 38.33 3.22 4.11
C PHE A 7 37.64 2.86 3.60
N LEU A 8 38.09 2.92 3.58
CA LEU A 8 37.33 2.68 3.12
C LEU A 8 36.49 2.39 3.37
N ALA A 9 36.76 2.16 3.44
CA ALA A 9 35.73 1.66 4.09
C ALA A 9 34.60 2.43 4.12
N ALA A 10 34.86 3.28 4.53
CA ALA A 10 33.85 4.18 4.68
C ALA A 10 33.02 4.15 3.51
N ALA A 11 33.65 4.16 2.59
CA ALA A 11 32.99 4.19 1.38
C ALA A 11 31.86 3.27 1.29
N GLY A 12 32.15 2.14 1.52
CA GLY A 12 31.12 1.22 1.31
C GLY A 12 29.92 1.47 2.07
N VAL A 13 30.06 1.90 3.15
CA VAL A 13 29.01 2.10 3.96
C VAL A 13 28.02 3.00 3.51
N VAL A 14 28.43 4.05 3.15
CA VAL A 14 27.57 5.00 2.70
C VAL A 14 26.56 4.52 1.81
N LEU A 15 26.92 3.71 0.94
CA LEU A 15 26.03 3.22 0.03
C LEU A 15 24.90 2.59 0.65
N GLY A 16 25.16 1.81 1.54
CA GLY A 16 24.13 1.06 2.13
C GLY A 16 23.08 1.89 2.72
N MET A 17 23.43 2.94 3.24
CA MET A 17 22.51 3.75 3.85
C MET A 17 21.51 4.26 2.96
N ALA A 18 21.95 4.79 1.97
CA ALA A 18 21.08 5.39 1.04
C ALA A 18 20.07 4.38 0.61
N LEU A 19 20.46 3.20 0.42
CA LEU A 19 19.58 2.22 -0.03
C LEU A 19 18.51 1.94 0.95
N THR A 20 18.84 1.92 2.15
CA THR A 20 17.91 1.63 3.17
C THR A 20 16.81 2.63 3.22
N SER A 21 17.16 3.82 3.21
CA SER A 21 16.23 4.87 3.31
C SER A 21 15.32 4.83 2.12
N PHE A 22 15.90 4.61 1.01
CA PHE A 22 15.20 4.59 -0.19
C PHE A 22 14.16 3.49 -0.18
N GLY A 23 14.49 2.36 0.31
CA GLY A 23 13.59 1.26 0.35
C GLY A 23 12.32 1.59 1.09
N ALA A 24 12.43 2.25 2.17
CA ALA A 24 11.29 2.60 2.96
C ALA A 24 10.35 3.49 2.18
N ASN A 25 10.88 4.44 1.48
CA ASN A 25 10.07 5.34 0.72
C ASN A 25 9.68 4.82 -0.64
N GLY A 26 10.43 3.89 -1.16
CA GLY A 26 10.16 3.35 -2.46
C GLY A 26 9.21 2.17 -2.45
N GLU A 27 8.80 1.77 -1.28
CA GLU A 27 7.95 0.62 -1.18
C GLU A 27 6.58 0.91 -1.76
N LYS A 28 6.05 -0.01 -2.54
CA LYS A 28 4.75 0.18 -3.14
C LYS A 28 3.66 0.05 -2.09
N PRO A 29 2.62 0.83 -2.20
CA PRO A 29 1.51 0.71 -1.26
C PRO A 29 0.75 -0.59 -1.55
N LEU A 30 0.05 -1.06 -0.55
CA LEU A 30 -0.86 -2.18 -0.71
C LEU A 30 -2.18 -1.57 -1.15
N VAL A 31 -2.69 -1.94 -2.30
CA VAL A 31 -3.94 -1.39 -2.81
C VAL A 31 -5.04 -2.42 -2.62
N ILE A 32 -6.11 -2.03 -1.97
CA ILE A 32 -7.21 -2.93 -1.65
C ILE A 32 -8.51 -2.44 -2.26
N ASP A 33 -9.17 -3.31 -3.03
CA ASP A 33 -10.48 -3.07 -3.57
C ASP A 33 -11.45 -3.57 -2.50
N VAL A 34 -12.25 -2.68 -1.94
CA VAL A 34 -13.15 -3.05 -0.85
C VAL A 34 -14.60 -3.25 -1.31
N ARG A 35 -14.76 -3.49 -2.62
CA ARG A 35 -16.07 -3.73 -3.21
C ARG A 35 -16.44 -5.21 -3.13
N THR A 36 -17.48 -5.58 -3.83
CA THR A 36 -17.91 -6.98 -3.89
C THR A 36 -17.13 -7.72 -4.95
N GLU A 37 -17.19 -9.04 -4.90
CA GLU A 37 -16.54 -9.89 -5.88
C GLU A 37 -17.15 -9.65 -7.28
N ALA A 38 -18.44 -9.43 -7.35
CA ALA A 38 -19.09 -9.16 -8.63
C ALA A 38 -18.55 -7.89 -9.27
N GLU A 39 -18.36 -6.86 -8.48
CA GLU A 39 -17.79 -5.61 -8.99
C GLU A 39 -16.35 -5.82 -9.43
N TRP A 40 -15.59 -6.55 -8.65
CA TRP A 40 -14.19 -6.86 -8.96
C TRP A 40 -14.10 -7.57 -10.33
N ASN A 41 -14.98 -8.53 -10.56
CA ASN A 41 -14.97 -9.29 -11.79
C ASN A 41 -15.29 -8.44 -13.03
N ASN A 42 -15.94 -7.30 -12.83
CA ASN A 42 -16.27 -6.41 -13.92
C ASN A 42 -15.17 -5.36 -14.16
N GLY A 43 -14.12 -5.42 -13.40
CA GLY A 43 -12.99 -4.50 -13.60
C GLY A 43 -12.40 -4.11 -12.26
N HIS A 44 -11.09 -4.17 -12.13
CA HIS A 44 -10.40 -3.78 -10.91
C HIS A 44 -8.99 -3.32 -11.27
N MET A 45 -8.33 -2.68 -10.35
CA MET A 45 -6.96 -2.24 -10.60
C MET A 45 -6.02 -3.43 -10.62
N GLU A 46 -5.15 -3.46 -11.60
CA GLU A 46 -4.11 -4.48 -11.69
C GLU A 46 -3.25 -4.35 -10.44
N GLY A 47 -2.99 -5.45 -9.78
CA GLY A 47 -2.16 -5.45 -8.57
C GLY A 47 -2.92 -5.24 -7.27
N ALA A 48 -4.21 -4.94 -7.34
CA ALA A 48 -5.00 -4.76 -6.12
C ALA A 48 -5.39 -6.12 -5.53
N VAL A 49 -5.77 -6.10 -4.28
CA VAL A 49 -6.23 -7.28 -3.57
C VAL A 49 -7.69 -7.02 -3.21
N LEU A 50 -8.55 -8.00 -3.40
CA LEU A 50 -9.95 -7.85 -3.06
C LEU A 50 -10.19 -8.23 -1.60
N ILE A 51 -10.65 -7.28 -0.81
CA ILE A 51 -11.09 -7.55 0.56
C ILE A 51 -12.28 -6.64 0.80
N PRO A 52 -13.50 -7.16 0.74
CA PRO A 52 -14.69 -6.33 0.92
C PRO A 52 -14.66 -5.57 2.25
N TYR A 53 -15.21 -4.38 2.25
CA TYR A 53 -15.11 -3.47 3.38
C TYR A 53 -15.71 -4.03 4.68
N ASN A 54 -16.70 -4.88 4.55
CA ASN A 54 -17.38 -5.41 5.73
C ASN A 54 -16.60 -6.55 6.42
N VAL A 55 -15.57 -7.08 5.79
CA VAL A 55 -14.75 -8.12 6.40
C VAL A 55 -13.28 -7.72 6.51
N ILE A 56 -12.95 -6.48 6.13
CA ILE A 56 -11.58 -6.06 6.10
C ILE A 56 -10.90 -6.11 7.47
N GLY A 57 -11.66 -5.83 8.52
CA GLY A 57 -11.09 -5.85 9.86
C GLY A 57 -10.58 -7.23 10.26
N GLU A 58 -11.25 -8.27 9.77
CA GLU A 58 -10.87 -9.63 10.08
C GLU A 58 -9.75 -10.14 9.21
N LYS A 59 -9.68 -9.64 8.00
CA LYS A 59 -8.74 -10.18 7.02
C LYS A 59 -7.45 -9.40 6.80
N ILE A 60 -7.42 -8.17 7.22
CA ILE A 60 -6.26 -7.32 6.93
C ILE A 60 -4.96 -7.86 7.49
N GLY A 61 -5.02 -8.48 8.66
CA GLY A 61 -3.80 -8.98 9.29
C GLY A 61 -3.06 -10.05 8.50
N SER A 62 -3.77 -10.74 7.59
CA SER A 62 -3.14 -11.78 6.79
C SER A 62 -2.40 -11.20 5.59
N VAL A 63 -2.68 -9.96 5.20
CA VAL A 63 -2.01 -9.34 4.06
C VAL A 63 -1.11 -8.18 4.46
N ALA A 64 -1.30 -7.60 5.61
CA ALA A 64 -0.48 -6.48 6.07
C ALA A 64 -0.33 -6.53 7.58
N LYS A 65 0.71 -7.17 8.05
CA LYS A 65 0.95 -7.25 9.48
C LYS A 65 1.57 -5.98 10.04
N ASP A 66 2.31 -5.26 9.20
CA ASP A 66 2.99 -4.05 9.60
C ASP A 66 2.00 -2.89 9.61
N LYS A 67 1.73 -2.36 10.78
CA LYS A 67 0.78 -1.26 10.94
C LYS A 67 1.25 0.05 10.30
N SER A 68 2.50 0.13 9.90
CA SER A 68 3.02 1.31 9.24
C SER A 68 2.97 1.17 7.72
N LYS A 69 2.50 0.04 7.22
CA LYS A 69 2.40 -0.18 5.78
C LYS A 69 1.46 0.84 5.17
N ARG A 70 1.86 1.40 4.03
CA ARG A 70 1.00 2.33 3.31
C ARG A 70 -0.10 1.53 2.63
N ILE A 71 -1.34 1.83 2.92
CA ILE A 71 -2.49 1.11 2.40
C ILE A 71 -3.42 2.08 1.69
N TYR A 72 -3.78 1.76 0.46
CA TYR A 72 -4.73 2.56 -0.30
C TYR A 72 -5.98 1.71 -0.49
N VAL A 73 -7.15 2.28 -0.26
CA VAL A 73 -8.41 1.57 -0.44
C VAL A 73 -9.28 2.32 -1.43
N TYR A 74 -10.04 1.61 -2.23
CA TYR A 74 -10.98 2.25 -3.15
C TYR A 74 -12.25 1.41 -3.26
N CYS A 75 -13.33 2.03 -3.72
CA CYS A 75 -14.57 1.33 -3.95
C CYS A 75 -15.24 1.90 -5.20
N HIS A 76 -16.55 2.03 -5.22
CA HIS A 76 -17.27 2.56 -6.38
C HIS A 76 -17.37 4.08 -6.31
N SER A 77 -17.66 4.62 -5.14
CA SER A 77 -17.88 6.06 -4.97
C SER A 77 -17.07 6.69 -3.84
N GLY A 78 -16.30 5.89 -3.13
CA GLY A 78 -15.50 6.39 -2.00
C GLY A 78 -16.17 6.20 -0.64
N ARG A 79 -17.46 5.83 -0.60
CA ARG A 79 -18.15 5.67 0.68
C ARG A 79 -17.73 4.41 1.44
N ARG A 80 -17.73 3.27 0.76
CA ARG A 80 -17.33 2.02 1.42
C ARG A 80 -15.85 2.03 1.76
N SER A 81 -15.04 2.67 0.92
CA SER A 81 -13.61 2.78 1.20
C SER A 81 -13.34 3.70 2.38
N GLN A 82 -14.22 4.69 2.61
CA GLN A 82 -14.07 5.54 3.78
C GLN A 82 -14.37 4.73 5.04
N ILE A 83 -15.36 3.83 4.99
CA ILE A 83 -15.66 2.96 6.11
C ILE A 83 -14.49 2.02 6.37
N ALA A 84 -13.93 1.46 5.30
CA ALA A 84 -12.79 0.56 5.42
C ALA A 84 -11.59 1.27 6.04
N LYS A 85 -11.35 2.52 5.63
CA LYS A 85 -10.25 3.31 6.17
C LYS A 85 -10.45 3.49 7.67
N GLY A 86 -11.67 3.81 8.11
CA GLY A 86 -11.96 3.97 9.53
C GLY A 86 -11.73 2.69 10.31
N THR A 87 -12.11 1.55 9.74
CA THR A 87 -11.91 0.27 10.38
C THR A 87 -10.42 -0.02 10.56
N LEU A 88 -9.64 0.24 9.51
CA LEU A 88 -8.20 0.00 9.57
C LEU A 88 -7.52 0.92 10.57
N GLU A 89 -7.94 2.17 10.62
CA GLU A 89 -7.35 3.12 11.56
C GLU A 89 -7.63 2.73 13.00
N LYS A 90 -8.82 2.20 13.27
CA LYS A 90 -9.14 1.75 14.60
C LYS A 90 -8.29 0.55 15.00
N LEU A 91 -7.84 -0.22 14.02
CA LEU A 91 -6.99 -1.37 14.28
C LEU A 91 -5.51 -0.98 14.40
N GLY A 92 -5.22 0.29 14.27
CA GLY A 92 -3.87 0.78 14.45
C GLY A 92 -3.05 1.01 13.19
N TYR A 93 -3.67 0.84 12.00
CA TYR A 93 -2.95 1.11 10.75
C TYR A 93 -2.82 2.63 10.62
N LYS A 94 -1.61 3.09 10.41
CA LYS A 94 -1.30 4.52 10.47
C LYS A 94 -1.28 5.27 9.16
N ASP A 95 -1.22 4.57 8.05
CA ASP A 95 -1.07 5.24 6.76
C ASP A 95 -2.07 4.67 5.77
N VAL A 96 -3.33 5.06 5.91
CA VAL A 96 -4.40 4.57 5.05
C VAL A 96 -5.01 5.72 4.28
N LYS A 97 -5.11 5.58 2.96
CA LYS A 97 -5.72 6.58 2.11
C LYS A 97 -6.90 6.04 1.35
N ASN A 98 -7.97 6.82 1.31
CA ASN A 98 -9.14 6.49 0.50
C ASN A 98 -8.95 7.12 -0.88
N LEU A 99 -8.82 6.29 -1.91
CA LEU A 99 -8.60 6.78 -3.27
C LEU A 99 -9.89 7.11 -4.02
N GLY A 100 -11.03 6.80 -3.44
CA GLY A 100 -12.31 7.11 -4.07
C GLY A 100 -12.83 5.98 -4.94
N SER A 101 -13.17 6.28 -6.18
CA SER A 101 -13.70 5.27 -7.09
C SER A 101 -12.58 4.48 -7.75
N LEU A 102 -12.95 3.44 -8.47
CA LEU A 102 -11.99 2.66 -9.25
C LEU A 102 -11.27 3.57 -10.25
N GLU A 103 -12.02 4.47 -10.91
CA GLU A 103 -11.42 5.36 -11.89
C GLU A 103 -10.47 6.35 -11.24
N ASP A 104 -10.85 6.85 -10.06
CA ASP A 104 -10.00 7.78 -9.32
C ASP A 104 -8.72 7.07 -8.87
N ALA A 105 -8.86 5.82 -8.44
CA ALA A 105 -7.70 5.05 -7.99
C ALA A 105 -6.76 4.82 -9.17
N ALA A 106 -7.30 4.46 -10.32
CA ALA A 106 -6.47 4.23 -11.50
C ALA A 106 -5.72 5.50 -11.90
N LYS A 107 -6.37 6.65 -11.81
CA LYS A 107 -5.71 7.90 -12.15
C LYS A 107 -4.61 8.22 -11.17
N THR A 108 -4.90 8.14 -9.90
CA THR A 108 -3.95 8.46 -8.85
C THR A 108 -2.71 7.58 -8.93
N MET A 109 -2.92 6.29 -9.17
CA MET A 109 -1.84 5.33 -9.19
C MET A 109 -1.20 5.17 -10.56
N LYS A 110 -1.78 5.78 -11.58
CA LYS A 110 -1.38 5.62 -12.98
C LYS A 110 -1.38 4.14 -13.33
N GLY A 111 -2.41 3.46 -12.88
CA GLY A 111 -2.52 2.02 -13.05
C GLY A 111 -3.52 1.63 -14.11
N LYS A 112 -3.58 0.33 -14.37
CA LYS A 112 -4.50 -0.21 -15.36
C LYS A 112 -5.69 -0.84 -14.69
N ILE A 113 -6.83 -0.77 -15.37
CA ILE A 113 -8.02 -1.48 -14.94
C ILE A 113 -8.11 -2.74 -15.79
N ILE A 114 -8.20 -3.87 -15.16
CA ILE A 114 -8.25 -5.17 -15.84
C ILE A 114 -9.46 -5.95 -15.36
N LYS A 115 -9.76 -7.06 -16.01
CA LYS A 115 -10.86 -7.93 -15.57
C LYS A 115 -10.38 -9.28 -15.10
#